data_8d358eb12814cd0e13ce6deaf0fbd7de
#
_entry.id   8d358eb12814cd0e13ce6deaf0fbd7de
#
_cell.length_a   1.000
_cell.length_b   1.000
_cell.length_c   1.000
_cell.angle_alpha   90.00
_cell.angle_beta   90.00
_cell.angle_gamma   90.00
#
_symmetry.space_group_name_H-M   'P 1'
#
loop_
_entity.id
_entity.type
_entity.pdbx_description
1 polymer ?
#
loop_
_entity_poly.entity_id
_entity_poly.type
_entity_poly.pdbx_seq_one_letter_code
_entity_poly.pdbx_strand_id
1 'polypeptide(L)'
;MPSGIVAIPDENGNTVVSYGYDAWGAPLWCTGELAETLGKVQPFRYRGYVFDEETGLYYLRSRYYNPQWGRFVNADCIYSANCFAYCENAPIAFFDEDGMKMSLKIGFDDCDFVTRLMLGGAVVGFRILEDVKTFGAVHQ
;
A
#
# COMPACT_ATOMS: atom_id res chain seq x y z
N MET A 1 0.41 6.04 9.23
CA MET A 1 1.26 4.97 9.77
C MET A 1 1.82 4.18 8.61
N PRO A 2 3.11 3.86 8.57
CA PRO A 2 3.58 2.90 7.59
C PRO A 2 2.94 1.56 7.89
N SER A 3 2.01 1.17 7.07
CA SER A 3 1.33 -0.11 7.16
C SER A 3 2.18 -1.15 6.44
N GLY A 4 3.11 -1.77 7.14
CA GLY A 4 3.95 -2.81 6.56
C GLY A 4 4.90 -3.37 7.60
N ILE A 5 5.44 -4.55 7.35
CA ILE A 5 6.43 -5.15 8.24
C ILE A 5 7.78 -4.51 7.97
N VAL A 6 8.26 -3.74 8.93
CA VAL A 6 9.58 -3.07 8.89
C VAL A 6 10.58 -3.73 9.81
N ALA A 7 10.11 -4.48 10.81
CA ALA A 7 10.97 -5.20 11.75
C ALA A 7 10.28 -6.43 12.31
N ILE A 8 11.05 -7.45 12.63
CA ILE A 8 10.62 -8.65 13.35
C ILE A 8 11.43 -8.71 14.64
N PRO A 9 10.78 -8.63 15.82
CA PRO A 9 11.46 -8.83 17.10
C PRO A 9 11.51 -10.30 17.49
N ASP A 10 12.47 -10.63 18.37
CA ASP A 10 12.48 -11.89 19.10
C ASP A 10 11.51 -11.86 20.31
N GLU A 11 11.44 -12.94 21.06
CA GLU A 11 10.62 -13.04 22.28
C GLU A 11 11.05 -12.09 23.41
N ASN A 12 12.26 -11.53 23.35
CA ASN A 12 12.80 -10.56 24.29
C ASN A 12 12.58 -9.11 23.81
N GLY A 13 12.04 -8.91 22.62
CA GLY A 13 11.80 -7.61 22.02
C GLY A 13 12.99 -7.05 21.23
N ASN A 14 14.08 -7.81 21.03
CA ASN A 14 15.20 -7.37 20.20
C ASN A 14 14.87 -7.59 18.72
N THR A 15 15.16 -6.59 17.89
CA THR A 15 14.94 -6.70 16.44
C THR A 15 15.94 -7.66 15.80
N VAL A 16 15.45 -8.77 15.28
CA VAL A 16 16.27 -9.81 14.61
C VAL A 16 16.24 -9.71 13.08
N VAL A 17 15.25 -9.04 12.52
CA VAL A 17 15.16 -8.71 11.09
C VAL A 17 14.62 -7.30 10.94
N SER A 18 15.19 -6.54 10.01
CA SER A 18 14.68 -5.23 9.59
C SER A 18 14.59 -5.13 8.08
N TYR A 19 13.54 -4.49 7.59
CA TYR A 19 13.30 -4.25 6.17
C TYR A 19 13.20 -2.76 5.87
N GLY A 20 13.73 -2.35 4.73
CA GLY A 20 13.53 -1.02 4.17
C GLY A 20 12.93 -1.08 2.79
N TYR A 21 12.03 -0.14 2.51
CA TYR A 21 11.33 0.00 1.24
C TYR A 21 11.38 1.43 0.76
N ASP A 22 11.33 1.63 -0.54
CA ASP A 22 11.07 2.95 -1.10
C ASP A 22 9.57 3.32 -1.00
N ALA A 23 9.20 4.49 -1.51
CA ALA A 23 7.82 4.96 -1.49
C ALA A 23 6.85 4.05 -2.26
N TRP A 24 7.35 3.31 -3.24
CA TRP A 24 6.59 2.37 -4.07
C TRP A 24 6.59 0.93 -3.54
N GLY A 25 7.35 0.68 -2.48
CA GLY A 25 7.45 -0.64 -1.88
C GLY A 25 8.55 -1.51 -2.44
N ALA A 26 9.43 -0.98 -3.31
CA ALA A 26 10.58 -1.72 -3.77
C ALA A 26 11.51 -2.00 -2.57
N PRO A 27 11.92 -3.27 -2.34
CA PRO A 27 12.83 -3.60 -1.25
C PRO A 27 14.18 -2.92 -1.46
N LEU A 28 14.65 -2.18 -0.44
CA LEU A 28 15.95 -1.51 -0.44
C LEU A 28 16.99 -2.33 0.30
N TRP A 29 16.63 -2.87 1.44
CA TRP A 29 17.51 -3.68 2.28
C TRP A 29 16.72 -4.60 3.22
N CYS A 30 17.36 -5.70 3.59
CA CYS A 30 16.94 -6.61 4.66
C CYS A 30 18.17 -6.90 5.51
N THR A 31 18.13 -6.54 6.76
CA THR A 31 19.27 -6.66 7.69
C THR A 31 18.83 -7.28 9.01
N GLY A 32 19.81 -7.76 9.78
CA GLY A 32 19.59 -8.37 11.07
C GLY A 32 20.18 -9.78 11.15
N GLU A 33 20.23 -10.32 12.35
CA GLU A 33 20.83 -11.62 12.64
C GLU A 33 20.14 -12.77 11.87
N LEU A 34 18.82 -12.70 11.70
CA LEU A 34 18.02 -13.68 10.99
C LEU A 34 17.57 -13.23 9.58
N ALA A 35 18.22 -12.22 9.00
CA ALA A 35 17.86 -11.68 7.69
C ALA A 35 17.88 -12.75 6.57
N GLU A 36 18.90 -13.62 6.56
CA GLU A 36 19.08 -14.65 5.53
C GLU A 36 18.15 -15.86 5.67
N THR A 37 17.57 -16.05 6.84
CA THR A 37 16.67 -17.15 7.15
C THR A 37 15.23 -16.66 7.28
N LEU A 38 14.85 -16.18 8.44
CA LEU A 38 13.50 -15.67 8.73
C LEU A 38 13.15 -14.49 7.84
N GLY A 39 14.11 -13.60 7.56
CA GLY A 39 13.93 -12.45 6.70
C GLY A 39 13.49 -12.78 5.27
N LYS A 40 13.96 -13.91 4.73
CA LYS A 40 13.56 -14.38 3.40
C LYS A 40 12.27 -15.18 3.40
N VAL A 41 12.00 -15.93 4.47
CA VAL A 41 10.81 -16.77 4.58
C VAL A 41 9.55 -15.97 4.90
N GLN A 42 9.68 -14.81 5.58
CA GLN A 42 8.54 -13.97 5.91
C GLN A 42 7.88 -13.41 4.63
N PRO A 43 6.64 -13.83 4.31
CA PRO A 43 6.00 -13.43 3.06
C PRO A 43 5.40 -12.02 3.12
N PHE A 44 4.96 -11.58 4.30
CA PHE A 44 4.33 -10.27 4.44
C PHE A 44 5.39 -9.17 4.54
N ARG A 45 5.31 -8.18 3.66
CA ARG A 45 6.29 -7.11 3.55
C ARG A 45 5.64 -5.72 3.52
N TYR A 46 5.97 -4.93 2.51
CA TYR A 46 5.43 -3.59 2.30
C TYR A 46 3.89 -3.58 2.41
N ARG A 47 3.36 -2.77 3.29
CA ARG A 47 1.92 -2.63 3.57
C ARG A 47 1.18 -3.93 3.94
N GLY A 48 1.91 -4.95 4.37
CA GLY A 48 1.35 -6.26 4.67
C GLY A 48 1.00 -7.09 3.43
N TYR A 49 1.40 -6.66 2.24
CA TYR A 49 1.23 -7.45 1.02
C TYR A 49 2.13 -8.69 1.04
N VAL A 50 1.67 -9.73 0.39
CA VAL A 50 2.46 -10.95 0.20
C VAL A 50 3.51 -10.71 -0.88
N PHE A 51 4.78 -10.81 -0.51
CA PHE A 51 5.91 -10.66 -1.43
C PHE A 51 6.36 -12.02 -1.95
N ASP A 52 6.52 -12.12 -3.24
CA ASP A 52 7.11 -13.27 -3.91
C ASP A 52 8.57 -12.96 -4.24
N GLU A 53 9.48 -13.62 -3.52
CA GLU A 53 10.93 -13.44 -3.69
C GLU A 53 11.43 -13.86 -5.08
N GLU A 54 10.78 -14.84 -5.72
CA GLU A 54 11.21 -15.34 -7.02
C GLU A 54 10.89 -14.37 -8.15
N THR A 55 9.72 -13.75 -8.10
CA THR A 55 9.25 -12.82 -9.14
C THR A 55 9.49 -11.35 -8.80
N GLY A 56 9.69 -11.02 -7.51
CA GLY A 56 9.80 -9.65 -7.04
C GLY A 56 8.48 -8.88 -7.05
N LEU A 57 7.35 -9.59 -7.11
CA LEU A 57 6.01 -9.01 -7.16
C LEU A 57 5.32 -9.08 -5.79
N TYR A 58 4.40 -8.15 -5.57
CA TYR A 58 3.46 -8.22 -4.46
C TYR A 58 2.11 -8.74 -4.93
N TYR A 59 1.54 -9.68 -4.18
CA TYR A 59 0.19 -10.17 -4.39
C TYR A 59 -0.79 -9.42 -3.49
N LEU A 60 -1.73 -8.69 -4.10
CA LEU A 60 -2.77 -7.90 -3.44
C LEU A 60 -4.15 -8.57 -3.56
N ARG A 61 -4.22 -9.89 -3.46
CA ARG A 61 -5.43 -10.71 -3.58
C ARG A 61 -6.08 -10.71 -4.98
N SER A 62 -6.36 -9.55 -5.56
CA SER A 62 -6.99 -9.46 -6.89
C SER A 62 -6.00 -9.24 -8.01
N ARG A 63 -4.87 -8.61 -7.74
CA ARG A 63 -3.85 -8.26 -8.74
C ARG A 63 -2.43 -8.44 -8.21
N TYR A 64 -1.48 -8.57 -9.13
CA TYR A 64 -0.06 -8.52 -8.84
C TYR A 64 0.49 -7.12 -9.09
N TYR A 65 1.25 -6.61 -8.14
CA TYR A 65 1.87 -5.29 -8.17
C TYR A 65 3.38 -5.42 -8.34
N ASN A 66 3.94 -4.70 -9.31
CA ASN A 66 5.38 -4.62 -9.51
C ASN A 66 5.92 -3.31 -8.90
N PRO A 67 6.65 -3.37 -7.76
CA PRO A 67 7.15 -2.17 -7.09
C PRO A 67 8.28 -1.48 -7.87
N GLN A 68 9.02 -2.21 -8.71
CA GLN A 68 10.08 -1.63 -9.56
C GLN A 68 9.49 -0.76 -10.67
N TRP A 69 8.31 -1.12 -11.18
CA TRP A 69 7.59 -0.37 -12.20
C TRP A 69 6.58 0.62 -11.63
N GLY A 70 6.26 0.50 -10.34
CA GLY A 70 5.27 1.32 -9.68
C GLY A 70 3.84 1.13 -10.22
N ARG A 71 3.51 -0.07 -10.71
CA ARG A 71 2.21 -0.37 -11.32
C ARG A 71 1.80 -1.83 -11.17
N PHE A 72 0.51 -2.09 -11.38
CA PHE A 72 0.00 -3.45 -11.47
C PHE A 72 0.44 -4.14 -12.76
N VAL A 73 0.64 -5.44 -12.70
CA VAL A 73 0.93 -6.30 -13.86
C VAL A 73 -0.38 -6.66 -14.58
N ASN A 74 -1.48 -6.78 -13.83
CA ASN A 74 -2.82 -7.09 -14.34
C ASN A 74 -3.64 -5.82 -14.47
N ALA A 75 -4.46 -5.75 -15.52
CA ALA A 75 -5.42 -4.66 -15.68
C ALA A 75 -6.50 -4.69 -14.59
N ASP A 76 -7.00 -3.52 -14.21
CA ASP A 76 -8.16 -3.41 -13.33
C ASP A 76 -9.40 -3.97 -14.03
N CYS A 77 -10.24 -4.68 -13.28
CA CYS A 77 -11.54 -5.13 -13.76
C CYS A 77 -12.58 -3.99 -13.82
N ILE A 78 -12.31 -2.87 -13.14
CA ILE A 78 -13.11 -1.65 -13.20
C ILE A 78 -12.50 -0.74 -14.27
N TYR A 79 -13.33 -0.33 -15.24
CA TYR A 79 -12.88 0.55 -16.31
C TYR A 79 -12.40 1.89 -15.75
N SER A 80 -11.13 2.21 -15.97
CA SER A 80 -10.51 3.48 -15.58
C SER A 80 -9.59 3.98 -16.70
N ALA A 81 -9.22 5.25 -16.64
CA ALA A 81 -8.32 5.84 -17.62
C ALA A 81 -6.93 5.16 -17.66
N ASN A 82 -6.49 4.61 -16.51
CA ASN A 82 -5.26 3.82 -16.41
C ASN A 82 -5.51 2.58 -15.57
N CYS A 83 -5.79 1.47 -16.23
CA CYS A 83 -6.13 0.19 -15.61
C CYS A 83 -4.98 -0.45 -14.81
N PHE A 84 -3.75 0.04 -14.96
CA PHE A 84 -2.56 -0.50 -14.31
C PHE A 84 -2.00 0.40 -13.21
N ALA A 85 -2.57 1.60 -13.01
CA ALA A 85 -2.08 2.56 -12.03
C ALA A 85 -2.21 2.00 -10.59
N TYR A 86 -1.13 2.10 -9.83
CA TYR A 86 -1.13 1.85 -8.39
C TYR A 86 -1.28 3.16 -7.65
N CYS A 87 -2.31 3.26 -6.80
CA CYS A 87 -2.60 4.45 -5.98
C CYS A 87 -2.60 5.77 -6.78
N GLU A 88 -3.08 5.76 -8.03
CA GLU A 88 -3.08 6.93 -8.93
C GLU A 88 -1.71 7.62 -9.04
N ASN A 89 -0.63 6.85 -9.01
CA ASN A 89 0.76 7.31 -8.97
C ASN A 89 1.12 8.17 -7.73
N ALA A 90 0.36 8.07 -6.65
CA ALA A 90 0.60 8.79 -5.40
C ALA A 90 0.66 7.85 -4.18
N PRO A 91 1.63 6.93 -4.11
CA PRO A 91 1.69 5.89 -3.06
C PRO A 91 1.96 6.44 -1.66
N ILE A 92 2.42 7.68 -1.54
CA ILE A 92 2.59 8.35 -0.25
C ILE A 92 1.23 8.74 0.34
N ALA A 93 0.29 9.20 -0.50
CA ALA A 93 -1.03 9.67 -0.10
C ALA A 93 -2.06 8.55 0.00
N PHE A 94 -1.97 7.54 -0.85
CA PHE A 94 -2.94 6.48 -0.96
C PHE A 94 -2.33 5.10 -0.70
N PHE A 95 -3.20 4.12 -0.39
CA PHE A 95 -2.86 2.72 -0.33
C PHE A 95 -3.99 1.88 -0.93
N ASP A 96 -3.67 0.68 -1.37
CA ASP A 96 -4.62 -0.29 -1.90
C ASP A 96 -4.48 -1.57 -1.07
N GLU A 97 -5.55 -2.03 -0.44
CA GLU A 97 -5.50 -3.21 0.43
C GLU A 97 -5.65 -4.52 -0.31
N ASP A 98 -6.44 -4.54 -1.36
CA ASP A 98 -6.89 -5.74 -2.04
C ASP A 98 -6.60 -5.76 -3.55
N GLY A 99 -5.99 -4.72 -4.07
CA GLY A 99 -5.72 -4.55 -5.50
C GLY A 99 -6.93 -4.11 -6.31
N MET A 100 -8.02 -3.67 -5.68
CA MET A 100 -9.24 -3.22 -6.34
C MET A 100 -9.62 -1.78 -5.99
N LYS A 101 -9.29 -1.33 -4.77
CA LYS A 101 -9.73 -0.05 -4.24
C LYS A 101 -8.63 0.66 -3.47
N MET A 102 -8.28 1.85 -3.89
CA MET A 102 -7.38 2.71 -3.14
C MET A 102 -8.10 3.45 -2.03
N SER A 103 -7.41 3.67 -0.91
CA SER A 103 -7.86 4.44 0.24
C SER A 103 -6.84 5.52 0.60
N LEU A 104 -7.33 6.63 1.16
CA LEU A 104 -6.47 7.74 1.59
C LEU A 104 -5.79 7.39 2.92
N LYS A 105 -4.49 7.63 3.04
CA LYS A 105 -3.71 7.35 4.26
C LYS A 105 -3.93 8.36 5.39
N ILE A 106 -4.41 9.55 5.07
CA ILE A 106 -4.50 10.67 6.01
C ILE A 106 -5.82 10.57 6.75
N GLY A 107 -5.77 10.57 8.08
CA GLY A 107 -6.96 10.65 8.92
C GLY A 107 -7.74 11.94 8.67
N PHE A 108 -9.05 11.86 8.69
CA PHE A 108 -10.00 12.88 8.24
C PHE A 108 -10.15 14.10 9.17
N ASP A 109 -9.15 14.49 9.92
CA ASP A 109 -9.23 15.71 10.73
C ASP A 109 -9.06 16.99 9.92
N ASP A 110 -8.82 16.88 8.59
CA ASP A 110 -8.58 18.01 7.72
C ASP A 110 -9.54 18.00 6.50
N CYS A 111 -10.78 18.43 6.73
CA CYS A 111 -11.78 18.63 5.68
C CYS A 111 -11.27 19.52 4.51
N ASP A 112 -10.34 20.42 4.79
CA ASP A 112 -9.72 21.29 3.81
C ASP A 112 -8.86 20.55 2.79
N PHE A 113 -8.20 19.46 3.22
CA PHE A 113 -7.37 18.65 2.32
C PHE A 113 -8.21 17.89 1.30
N VAL A 114 -9.31 17.29 1.74
CA VAL A 114 -10.24 16.55 0.87
C VAL A 114 -10.87 17.50 -0.15
N THR A 115 -11.25 18.70 0.26
CA THR A 115 -11.81 19.72 -0.61
C THR A 115 -10.80 20.21 -1.65
N ARG A 116 -9.54 20.41 -1.28
CA ARG A 116 -8.47 20.78 -2.20
C ARG A 116 -8.11 19.67 -3.20
N LEU A 117 -8.14 18.43 -2.77
CA LEU A 117 -7.90 17.28 -3.65
C LEU A 117 -9.02 17.13 -4.69
N MET A 118 -10.27 17.42 -4.29
CA MET A 118 -11.42 17.36 -5.18
C MET A 118 -11.44 18.48 -6.24
N LEU A 119 -10.89 19.65 -5.92
CA LEU A 119 -10.77 20.75 -6.87
C LEU A 119 -9.64 20.59 -7.89
N GLY A 120 -8.68 19.70 -7.59
CA GLY A 120 -7.50 19.45 -8.43
C GLY A 120 -7.60 18.28 -9.42
N GLY A 121 -8.61 17.41 -9.31
CA GLY A 121 -8.71 16.23 -10.18
C GLY A 121 -10.05 15.51 -10.12
N ALA A 122 -10.83 15.60 -11.17
CA ALA A 122 -12.22 15.15 -11.24
C ALA A 122 -12.42 13.61 -11.09
N VAL A 123 -11.38 12.79 -11.27
CA VAL A 123 -11.50 11.31 -11.28
C VAL A 123 -11.19 10.69 -9.93
N VAL A 124 -10.30 11.30 -9.16
CA VAL A 124 -9.95 10.82 -7.81
C VAL A 124 -11.08 11.09 -6.81
N GLY A 125 -11.89 12.13 -7.07
CA GLY A 125 -12.96 12.57 -6.18
C GLY A 125 -14.12 11.60 -6.01
N PHE A 126 -14.45 10.79 -7.03
CA PHE A 126 -15.67 9.97 -6.98
C PHE A 126 -15.58 8.78 -6.02
N ARG A 127 -14.44 8.10 -5.96
CA ARG A 127 -14.22 6.99 -5.03
C ARG A 127 -14.00 7.45 -3.58
N ILE A 128 -13.37 8.59 -3.40
CA ILE A 128 -13.19 9.20 -2.07
C ILE A 128 -14.53 9.64 -1.47
N LEU A 129 -15.46 10.15 -2.30
CA LEU A 129 -16.80 10.56 -1.85
C LEU A 129 -17.65 9.39 -1.31
N GLU A 130 -17.54 8.19 -1.88
CA GLU A 130 -18.24 7.02 -1.37
C GLU A 130 -17.70 6.58 -0.01
N ASP A 131 -16.40 6.63 0.19
CA ASP A 131 -15.76 6.29 1.46
C ASP A 131 -16.07 7.31 2.56
N VAL A 132 -16.13 8.60 2.25
CA VAL A 132 -16.52 9.66 3.19
C VAL A 132 -17.98 9.52 3.62
N LYS A 133 -18.89 9.14 2.72
CA LYS A 133 -20.30 8.91 3.08
C LYS A 133 -20.49 7.73 4.00
N THR A 134 -19.71 6.68 3.82
CA THR A 134 -19.74 5.49 4.69
C THR A 134 -19.20 5.80 6.09
N PHE A 135 -18.20 6.67 6.19
CA PHE A 135 -17.62 7.07 7.49
C PHE A 135 -18.52 8.06 8.25
N GLY A 136 -19.23 8.95 7.57
CA GLY A 136 -20.17 9.90 8.18
C GLY A 136 -21.44 9.24 8.75
N ALA A 137 -21.79 8.04 8.28
CA ALA A 137 -22.95 7.28 8.78
C ALA A 137 -22.69 6.54 10.10
N VAL A 138 -21.44 6.46 10.56
CA VAL A 138 -21.05 5.75 11.81
C VAL A 138 -21.07 6.67 13.03
N HIS A 139 -21.23 7.99 12.87
CA HIS A 139 -21.22 8.97 13.94
C HIS A 139 -22.56 9.70 14.20
N GLN A 140 -23.68 9.06 13.84
CA GLN A 140 -24.99 9.51 14.32
C GLN A 140 -25.59 8.49 15.27
#